data_62f9fbbcc4a87b0bcc0274bc4b20667e
#
_entry.id   62f9fbbcc4a87b0bcc0274bc4b20667e
#
_cell.length_a   1.000
_cell.length_b   1.000
_cell.length_c   1.000
_cell.angle_alpha   90.00
_cell.angle_beta   90.00
_cell.angle_gamma   90.00
#
_symmetry.space_group_name_H-M   'P 1'
#
loop_
_entity.id
_entity.type
_entity.pdbx_description
1 polymer ?
#
loop_
_entity_poly.entity_id
_entity_poly.type
_entity_poly.pdbx_seq_one_letter_code
_entity_poly.pdbx_strand_id
1 'polypeptide(L)'
;ARTFALCTDDSVIGTWFYVMEYLDGRVIWDATHGPYAPQERFEIWDAANLAVAKLHSVDYKQVGLSDFGKESDYIARQLSRWGGQYEYTKTVDNPYMDNLLAYLPANIPSSNDCTIVHGDLQIANMMMHKDRNEVIGILDWELSTLGCPIADFAYLCRPYRDALRGVDVA
;
A
#
# COMPACT_ATOMS: atom_id res chain seq x y z
N ALA A 1 -15.36 2.37 0.55
CA ALA A 1 -16.54 1.72 -0.06
C ALA A 1 -17.22 0.79 0.94
N ARG A 2 -18.54 0.79 0.96
CA ARG A 2 -19.32 -0.13 1.81
C ARG A 2 -19.30 -1.53 1.16
N THR A 3 -19.01 -2.58 1.94
CA THR A 3 -19.20 -3.97 1.51
C THR A 3 -20.62 -4.43 1.86
N PHE A 4 -21.27 -5.12 0.93
CA PHE A 4 -22.66 -5.57 1.09
C PHE A 4 -22.76 -7.08 1.36
N ALA A 5 -21.95 -7.88 0.69
CA ALA A 5 -21.98 -9.33 0.80
C ALA A 5 -20.62 -9.96 0.43
N LEU A 6 -20.34 -11.11 1.02
CA LEU A 6 -19.27 -12.03 0.62
C LEU A 6 -19.92 -13.34 0.17
N CYS A 7 -19.60 -13.81 -1.03
CA CYS A 7 -19.98 -15.12 -1.53
C CYS A 7 -18.77 -16.05 -1.52
N THR A 8 -18.86 -17.13 -0.76
CA THR A 8 -17.81 -18.16 -0.68
C THR A 8 -18.18 -19.43 -1.44
N ASP A 9 -19.29 -19.40 -2.20
CA ASP A 9 -19.72 -20.48 -3.08
C ASP A 9 -19.12 -20.25 -4.48
N ASP A 10 -18.12 -21.05 -4.83
CA ASP A 10 -17.41 -20.99 -6.12
C ASP A 10 -18.24 -21.49 -7.29
N SER A 11 -19.37 -22.18 -7.03
CA SER A 11 -20.28 -22.62 -8.10
C SER A 11 -21.01 -21.45 -8.80
N VAL A 12 -21.04 -20.27 -8.19
CA VAL A 12 -21.77 -19.09 -8.71
C VAL A 12 -21.03 -18.46 -9.90
N ILE A 13 -19.72 -18.15 -9.76
CA ILE A 13 -18.91 -17.53 -10.82
C ILE A 13 -17.53 -18.18 -10.98
N GLY A 14 -17.28 -19.34 -10.35
CA GLY A 14 -16.01 -20.06 -10.43
C GLY A 14 -14.97 -19.65 -9.37
N THR A 15 -15.26 -18.67 -8.52
CA THR A 15 -14.39 -18.19 -7.43
C THR A 15 -15.19 -17.43 -6.37
N TRP A 16 -14.60 -17.24 -5.22
CA TRP A 16 -15.17 -16.37 -4.19
C TRP A 16 -15.15 -14.92 -4.66
N PHE A 17 -16.18 -14.17 -4.27
CA PHE A 17 -16.29 -12.75 -4.59
C PHE A 17 -17.03 -12.00 -3.50
N TYR A 18 -16.86 -10.70 -3.49
CA TYR A 18 -17.65 -9.81 -2.65
C TYR A 18 -18.32 -8.71 -3.47
N VAL A 19 -19.43 -8.22 -2.96
CA VAL A 19 -20.18 -7.12 -3.54
C VAL A 19 -19.95 -5.88 -2.71
N MET A 20 -19.52 -4.81 -3.35
CA MET A 20 -19.24 -3.54 -2.68
C MET A 20 -19.91 -2.37 -3.41
N GLU A 21 -19.99 -1.25 -2.72
CA GLU A 21 -20.42 0.02 -3.27
C GLU A 21 -19.57 0.44 -4.47
N TYR A 22 -20.23 0.87 -5.54
CA TYR A 22 -19.53 1.53 -6.64
C TYR A 22 -19.16 2.95 -6.24
N LEU A 23 -17.91 3.30 -6.32
CA LEU A 23 -17.41 4.65 -6.07
C LEU A 23 -17.30 5.42 -7.39
N ASP A 24 -18.12 6.45 -7.56
CA ASP A 24 -18.05 7.37 -8.72
C ASP A 24 -16.91 8.37 -8.50
N GLY A 25 -15.71 7.97 -8.92
CA GLY A 25 -14.48 8.71 -8.70
C GLY A 25 -13.48 8.59 -9.84
N ARG A 26 -12.30 9.15 -9.64
CA ARG A 26 -11.17 9.08 -10.57
C ARG A 26 -9.96 8.42 -9.90
N VAL A 27 -9.21 7.63 -10.66
CA VAL A 27 -7.93 7.04 -10.24
C VAL A 27 -6.79 7.83 -10.89
N ILE A 28 -5.77 8.15 -10.12
CA ILE A 28 -4.57 8.82 -10.61
C ILE A 28 -3.52 7.75 -10.89
N TRP A 29 -3.35 7.39 -12.15
CA TRP A 29 -2.42 6.36 -12.60
C TRP A 29 -0.98 6.85 -12.68
N ASP A 30 -0.79 8.13 -13.07
CA ASP A 30 0.52 8.75 -13.17
C ASP A 30 0.92 9.39 -11.84
N ALA A 31 1.81 8.73 -11.12
CA ALA A 31 2.31 9.22 -9.83
C ALA A 31 3.15 10.50 -9.95
N THR A 32 3.61 10.87 -11.16
CA THR A 32 4.30 12.15 -11.41
C THR A 32 3.33 13.31 -11.51
N HIS A 33 2.04 13.01 -11.69
CA HIS A 33 0.97 14.01 -11.78
C HIS A 33 1.18 15.03 -12.92
N GLY A 34 1.79 14.59 -14.03
CA GLY A 34 2.15 15.41 -15.18
C GLY A 34 1.05 16.37 -15.66
N PRO A 35 -0.23 15.96 -15.79
CA PRO A 35 -1.29 16.82 -16.30
C PRO A 35 -1.84 17.82 -15.29
N TYR A 36 -1.51 17.70 -14.00
CA TYR A 36 -2.07 18.57 -12.94
C TYR A 36 -1.20 19.78 -12.65
N ALA A 37 -1.83 20.92 -12.39
CA ALA A 37 -1.13 22.13 -11.94
C ALA A 37 -0.42 21.90 -10.59
N PRO A 38 0.66 22.65 -10.28
CA PRO A 38 1.40 22.46 -9.03
C PRO A 38 0.53 22.52 -7.76
N GLN A 39 -0.43 23.45 -7.70
CA GLN A 39 -1.35 23.57 -6.58
C GLN A 39 -2.27 22.34 -6.47
N GLU A 40 -2.78 21.87 -7.59
CA GLU A 40 -3.64 20.69 -7.62
C GLU A 40 -2.88 19.43 -7.20
N ARG A 41 -1.62 19.28 -7.63
CA ARG A 41 -0.73 18.20 -7.15
C ARG A 41 -0.55 18.23 -5.65
N PHE A 42 -0.32 19.40 -5.08
CA PHE A 42 -0.24 19.56 -3.63
C PHE A 42 -1.52 19.08 -2.93
N GLU A 43 -2.68 19.50 -3.40
CA GLU A 43 -3.99 19.13 -2.84
C GLU A 43 -4.25 17.62 -2.93
N ILE A 44 -3.89 16.98 -4.05
CA ILE A 44 -4.00 15.54 -4.24
C ILE A 44 -3.15 14.79 -3.20
N TRP A 45 -1.90 15.24 -3.00
CA TRP A 45 -1.02 14.59 -2.02
C TRP A 45 -1.43 14.86 -0.58
N ASP A 46 -1.94 16.05 -0.29
CA ASP A 46 -2.50 16.35 1.03
C ASP A 46 -3.70 15.46 1.35
N ALA A 47 -4.61 15.28 0.39
CA ALA A 47 -5.73 14.35 0.52
C ALA A 47 -5.27 12.89 0.70
N ALA A 48 -4.25 12.45 -0.04
CA ALA A 48 -3.67 11.12 0.11
C ALA A 48 -3.06 10.94 1.51
N ASN A 49 -2.24 11.89 1.97
CA ASN A 49 -1.65 11.87 3.31
C ASN A 49 -2.72 11.84 4.41
N LEU A 50 -3.79 12.60 4.26
CA LEU A 50 -4.91 12.57 5.21
C LEU A 50 -5.59 11.20 5.25
N ALA A 51 -5.76 10.54 4.10
CA ALA A 51 -6.33 9.20 4.04
C ALA A 51 -5.43 8.16 4.73
N VAL A 52 -4.10 8.24 4.51
CA VAL A 52 -3.10 7.41 5.19
C VAL A 52 -3.13 7.64 6.70
N ALA A 53 -3.13 8.89 7.14
CA ALA A 53 -3.18 9.23 8.56
C ALA A 53 -4.45 8.67 9.22
N LYS A 54 -5.60 8.77 8.55
CA LYS A 54 -6.86 8.18 9.02
C LYS A 54 -6.75 6.66 9.14
N LEU A 55 -6.21 5.98 8.13
CA LEU A 55 -6.02 4.52 8.15
C LEU A 55 -5.13 4.10 9.33
N HIS A 56 -3.97 4.72 9.45
CA HIS A 56 -3.00 4.37 10.49
C HIS A 56 -3.41 4.81 11.90
N SER A 57 -4.43 5.66 12.03
CA SER A 57 -5.02 6.05 13.32
C SER A 57 -6.12 5.10 13.80
N VAL A 58 -6.51 4.12 13.01
CA VAL A 58 -7.53 3.15 13.40
C VAL A 58 -6.99 2.26 14.51
N ASP A 59 -7.67 2.24 15.65
CA ASP A 59 -7.42 1.25 16.70
C ASP A 59 -8.00 -0.10 16.24
N TYR A 60 -7.11 -0.92 15.68
CA TYR A 60 -7.51 -2.23 15.13
C TYR A 60 -8.09 -3.17 16.19
N LYS A 61 -7.76 -2.98 17.48
CA LYS A 61 -8.33 -3.77 18.58
C LYS A 61 -9.79 -3.37 18.86
N GLN A 62 -10.06 -2.07 18.87
CA GLN A 62 -11.42 -1.57 19.07
C GLN A 62 -12.37 -1.92 17.93
N VAL A 63 -11.87 -2.01 16.70
CA VAL A 63 -12.70 -2.41 15.53
C VAL A 63 -12.74 -3.91 15.30
N GLY A 64 -12.20 -4.73 16.22
CA GLY A 64 -12.32 -6.19 16.19
C GLY A 64 -11.34 -6.88 15.21
N LEU A 65 -10.21 -6.27 14.90
CA LEU A 65 -9.20 -6.78 13.97
C LEU A 65 -7.91 -7.25 14.67
N SER A 66 -8.00 -7.68 15.93
CA SER A 66 -6.82 -8.16 16.68
C SER A 66 -6.18 -9.41 16.08
N ASP A 67 -6.93 -10.20 15.32
CA ASP A 67 -6.50 -11.40 14.62
C ASP A 67 -6.22 -11.19 13.11
N PHE A 68 -6.29 -9.95 12.63
CA PHE A 68 -6.10 -9.61 11.21
C PHE A 68 -4.65 -9.84 10.72
N GLY A 69 -3.71 -9.99 11.63
CA GLY A 69 -2.31 -10.26 11.33
C GLY A 69 -1.47 -10.41 12.58
N LYS A 70 -0.17 -10.62 12.38
CA LYS A 70 0.79 -10.73 13.48
C LYS A 70 1.34 -9.34 13.83
N GLU A 71 1.18 -8.91 15.08
CA GLU A 71 1.59 -7.58 15.55
C GLU A 71 3.12 -7.32 15.50
N SER A 72 3.95 -8.39 15.63
CA SER A 72 5.41 -8.24 15.73
C SER A 72 6.16 -8.51 14.43
N ASP A 73 7.38 -8.00 14.36
CA ASP A 73 8.39 -8.36 13.35
C ASP A 73 7.97 -8.13 11.89
N TYR A 74 7.10 -7.15 11.65
CA TYR A 74 6.56 -6.91 10.30
C TYR A 74 7.67 -6.75 9.26
N ILE A 75 8.64 -5.86 9.50
CA ILE A 75 9.71 -5.60 8.54
C ILE A 75 10.56 -6.86 8.28
N ALA A 76 10.91 -7.60 9.35
CA ALA A 76 11.66 -8.85 9.21
C ALA A 76 10.91 -9.90 8.38
N ARG A 77 9.59 -10.01 8.58
CA ARG A 77 8.73 -10.91 7.77
C ARG A 77 8.68 -10.51 6.32
N GLN A 78 8.56 -9.20 6.03
CA GLN A 78 8.55 -8.69 4.65
C GLN A 78 9.90 -8.95 3.97
N LEU A 79 11.02 -8.70 4.65
CA LEU A 79 12.35 -9.00 4.11
C LEU A 79 12.54 -10.48 3.81
N SER A 80 12.09 -11.35 4.71
CA SER A 80 12.14 -12.81 4.49
C SER A 80 11.27 -13.24 3.29
N ARG A 81 10.04 -12.72 3.20
CA ARG A 81 9.11 -13.05 2.12
C ARG A 81 9.64 -12.61 0.75
N TRP A 82 9.96 -11.32 0.63
CA TRP A 82 10.38 -10.75 -0.66
C TRP A 82 11.79 -11.15 -1.05
N GLY A 83 12.69 -11.33 -0.08
CA GLY A 83 14.02 -11.90 -0.31
C GLY A 83 13.94 -13.32 -0.85
N GLY A 84 13.13 -14.17 -0.23
CA GLY A 84 12.89 -15.53 -0.73
C GLY A 84 12.26 -15.56 -2.12
N GLN A 85 11.32 -14.66 -2.41
CA GLN A 85 10.73 -14.50 -3.73
C GLN A 85 11.77 -14.10 -4.78
N TYR A 86 12.62 -13.12 -4.47
CA TYR A 86 13.70 -12.70 -5.36
C TYR A 86 14.65 -13.86 -5.66
N GLU A 87 15.15 -14.58 -4.65
CA GLU A 87 16.03 -15.72 -4.84
C GLU A 87 15.41 -16.82 -5.73
N TYR A 88 14.08 -17.05 -5.58
CA TYR A 88 13.36 -18.03 -6.39
C TYR A 88 13.18 -17.57 -7.85
N THR A 89 13.01 -16.27 -8.09
CA THR A 89 12.65 -15.73 -9.42
C THR A 89 13.83 -15.11 -10.18
N LYS A 90 14.96 -14.89 -9.54
CA LYS A 90 16.12 -14.27 -10.20
C LYS A 90 16.61 -15.13 -11.37
N THR A 91 16.81 -14.52 -12.53
CA THR A 91 17.29 -15.15 -13.75
C THR A 91 18.74 -14.77 -14.07
N VAL A 92 19.24 -13.70 -13.46
CA VAL A 92 20.61 -13.19 -13.60
C VAL A 92 21.13 -12.73 -12.25
N ASP A 93 22.43 -12.79 -12.06
CA ASP A 93 23.07 -12.27 -10.84
C ASP A 93 22.96 -10.74 -10.79
N ASN A 94 22.51 -10.21 -9.65
CA ASN A 94 22.44 -8.79 -9.40
C ASN A 94 23.14 -8.46 -8.06
N PRO A 95 24.42 -8.08 -8.10
CA PRO A 95 25.20 -7.79 -6.90
C PRO A 95 24.58 -6.68 -6.02
N TYR A 96 23.84 -5.75 -6.60
CA TYR A 96 23.17 -4.69 -5.82
C TYR A 96 22.04 -5.25 -4.97
N MET A 97 21.25 -6.18 -5.53
CA MET A 97 20.18 -6.85 -4.79
C MET A 97 20.76 -7.80 -3.73
N ASP A 98 21.80 -8.55 -4.06
CA ASP A 98 22.44 -9.45 -3.11
C ASP A 98 23.03 -8.68 -1.91
N ASN A 99 23.70 -7.54 -2.17
CA ASN A 99 24.19 -6.63 -1.13
C ASN A 99 23.04 -6.03 -0.29
N LEU A 100 21.91 -5.67 -0.93
CA LEU A 100 20.76 -5.12 -0.24
C LEU A 100 20.13 -6.17 0.70
N LEU A 101 19.99 -7.40 0.23
CA LEU A 101 19.47 -8.52 1.04
C LEU A 101 20.38 -8.89 2.21
N ALA A 102 21.67 -8.67 2.09
CA ALA A 102 22.60 -8.84 3.21
C ALA A 102 22.52 -7.67 4.21
N TYR A 103 22.35 -6.44 3.72
CA TYR A 103 22.35 -5.22 4.53
C TYR A 103 21.07 -5.04 5.34
N LEU A 104 19.90 -5.23 4.73
CA LEU A 104 18.61 -4.87 5.33
C LEU A 104 18.31 -5.63 6.63
N PRO A 105 18.52 -6.94 6.76
CA PRO A 105 18.26 -7.66 8.01
C PRO A 105 19.07 -7.16 9.21
N ALA A 106 20.30 -6.70 8.94
CA ALA A 106 21.20 -6.15 9.97
C ALA A 106 20.85 -4.70 10.36
N ASN A 107 19.97 -4.03 9.60
CA ASN A 107 19.64 -2.61 9.76
C ASN A 107 18.12 -2.38 9.86
N ILE A 108 17.38 -3.33 10.40
CA ILE A 108 15.94 -3.17 10.65
C ILE A 108 15.74 -2.09 11.72
N PRO A 109 14.93 -1.05 11.47
CA PRO A 109 14.61 -0.05 12.48
C PRO A 109 13.92 -0.67 13.71
N SER A 110 14.29 -0.22 14.89
CA SER A 110 13.64 -0.60 16.14
C SER A 110 12.33 0.18 16.30
N SER A 111 11.28 -0.16 15.58
CA SER A 111 9.93 0.37 15.78
C SER A 111 9.01 -0.75 16.21
N ASN A 112 8.24 -0.51 17.26
CA ASN A 112 7.18 -1.40 17.73
C ASN A 112 5.79 -0.91 17.30
N ASP A 113 5.72 0.13 16.45
CA ASP A 113 4.47 0.66 15.97
C ASP A 113 3.77 -0.39 15.09
N CYS A 114 2.53 -0.68 15.44
CA CYS A 114 1.69 -1.65 14.74
C CYS A 114 0.31 -1.05 14.51
N THR A 115 -0.12 -1.06 13.26
CA THR A 115 -1.44 -0.62 12.84
C THR A 115 -1.93 -1.48 11.68
N ILE A 116 -3.11 -1.17 11.15
CA ILE A 116 -3.55 -1.72 9.88
C ILE A 116 -2.68 -1.09 8.80
N VAL A 117 -1.95 -1.91 8.05
CA VAL A 117 -1.21 -1.50 6.85
C VAL A 117 -1.89 -2.03 5.61
N HIS A 118 -1.86 -1.25 4.55
CA HIS A 118 -2.42 -1.63 3.26
C HIS A 118 -1.54 -2.65 2.53
N GLY A 119 -0.22 -2.48 2.63
CA GLY A 119 0.78 -3.37 2.02
C GLY A 119 1.13 -3.07 0.56
N ASP A 120 0.27 -2.35 -0.17
CA ASP A 120 0.50 -1.80 -1.51
C ASP A 120 -0.07 -0.38 -1.62
N LEU A 121 0.29 0.48 -0.66
CA LEU A 121 -0.27 1.82 -0.55
C LEU A 121 0.36 2.77 -1.56
N GLN A 122 -0.32 2.94 -2.68
CA GLN A 122 0.08 3.86 -3.76
C GLN A 122 -1.11 4.71 -4.20
N ILE A 123 -0.82 5.83 -4.88
CA ILE A 123 -1.87 6.78 -5.30
C ILE A 123 -2.88 6.12 -6.27
N ALA A 124 -2.44 5.17 -7.08
CA ALA A 124 -3.30 4.43 -7.99
C ALA A 124 -4.33 3.53 -7.27
N ASN A 125 -4.06 3.17 -6.01
CA ASN A 125 -5.00 2.42 -5.16
C ASN A 125 -5.91 3.35 -4.34
N MET A 126 -5.89 4.66 -4.60
CA MET A 126 -6.76 5.64 -3.96
C MET A 126 -7.78 6.19 -4.95
N MET A 127 -9.06 5.97 -4.67
CA MET A 127 -10.15 6.55 -5.44
C MET A 127 -10.36 7.99 -5.00
N MET A 128 -10.06 8.94 -5.89
CA MET A 128 -10.34 10.36 -5.67
C MET A 128 -11.79 10.68 -6.06
N HIS A 129 -12.39 11.65 -5.39
CA HIS A 129 -13.66 12.21 -5.83
C HIS A 129 -13.53 12.75 -7.26
N LYS A 130 -14.61 12.65 -8.05
CA LYS A 130 -14.57 13.04 -9.47
C LYS A 130 -14.24 14.50 -9.72
N ASP A 131 -14.73 15.40 -8.85
CA ASP A 131 -14.64 16.86 -9.03
C ASP A 131 -13.81 17.55 -7.93
N ARG A 132 -13.34 16.83 -6.91
CA ARG A 132 -12.58 17.39 -5.78
C ARG A 132 -11.32 16.57 -5.51
N ASN A 133 -10.30 17.22 -4.96
CA ASN A 133 -9.08 16.57 -4.52
C ASN A 133 -9.29 15.97 -3.11
N GLU A 134 -10.11 14.91 -3.04
CA GLU A 134 -10.51 14.21 -1.81
C GLU A 134 -10.49 12.71 -2.06
N VAL A 135 -9.83 11.93 -1.21
CA VAL A 135 -9.87 10.47 -1.26
C VAL A 135 -11.20 9.97 -0.70
N ILE A 136 -11.99 9.31 -1.54
CA ILE A 136 -13.29 8.72 -1.18
C ILE A 136 -13.23 7.22 -0.91
N GLY A 137 -12.09 6.57 -1.21
CA GLY A 137 -11.86 5.16 -0.90
C GLY A 137 -10.44 4.74 -1.16
N ILE A 138 -10.00 3.70 -0.46
CA ILE A 138 -8.76 2.98 -0.72
C ILE A 138 -9.17 1.60 -1.24
N LEU A 139 -8.52 1.13 -2.28
CA LEU A 139 -8.83 -0.09 -3.04
C LEU A 139 -7.66 -1.06 -2.94
N ASP A 140 -7.91 -2.33 -3.30
CA ASP A 140 -6.87 -3.36 -3.43
C ASP A 140 -6.21 -3.76 -2.10
N TRP A 141 -7.03 -4.24 -1.17
CA TRP A 141 -6.63 -4.61 0.18
C TRP A 141 -6.01 -6.01 0.33
N GLU A 142 -5.69 -6.69 -0.76
CA GLU A 142 -5.26 -8.10 -0.74
C GLU A 142 -3.95 -8.36 0.03
N LEU A 143 -3.08 -7.33 0.15
CA LEU A 143 -1.83 -7.40 0.91
C LEU A 143 -1.95 -6.83 2.32
N SER A 144 -3.14 -6.39 2.72
CA SER A 144 -3.36 -5.74 4.01
C SER A 144 -3.18 -6.70 5.19
N THR A 145 -2.66 -6.16 6.28
CA THR A 145 -2.40 -6.91 7.52
C THR A 145 -2.12 -5.94 8.68
N LEU A 146 -1.78 -6.49 9.85
CA LEU A 146 -1.17 -5.71 10.92
C LEU A 146 0.34 -5.55 10.66
N GLY A 147 0.84 -4.31 10.74
CA GLY A 147 2.23 -4.03 10.41
C GLY A 147 2.70 -2.62 10.76
N CYS A 148 3.91 -2.31 10.31
CA CYS A 148 4.56 -1.02 10.55
C CYS A 148 4.02 0.07 9.61
N PRO A 149 3.40 1.16 10.10
CA PRO A 149 2.84 2.23 9.27
C PRO A 149 3.88 2.92 8.37
N ILE A 150 5.14 2.95 8.81
CA ILE A 150 6.22 3.57 8.04
C ILE A 150 6.47 2.83 6.73
N ALA A 151 6.22 1.52 6.66
CA ALA A 151 6.37 0.75 5.43
C ALA A 151 5.38 1.21 4.34
N ASP A 152 4.11 1.39 4.68
CA ASP A 152 3.10 1.94 3.78
C ASP A 152 3.46 3.35 3.32
N PHE A 153 3.84 4.21 4.27
CA PHE A 153 4.20 5.59 3.96
C PHE A 153 5.44 5.67 3.05
N ALA A 154 6.46 4.85 3.33
CA ALA A 154 7.66 4.78 2.51
C ALA A 154 7.35 4.31 1.07
N TYR A 155 6.40 3.38 0.93
CA TYR A 155 5.94 2.90 -0.38
C TYR A 155 5.17 3.98 -1.14
N LEU A 156 4.27 4.70 -0.50
CA LEU A 156 3.57 5.84 -1.08
C LEU A 156 4.54 6.94 -1.56
N CYS A 157 5.64 7.17 -0.84
CA CYS A 157 6.64 8.18 -1.20
C CYS A 157 7.62 7.72 -2.30
N ARG A 158 7.57 6.45 -2.74
CA ARG A 158 8.52 5.91 -3.72
C ARG A 158 8.62 6.72 -5.02
N PRO A 159 7.52 7.17 -5.65
CA PRO A 159 7.59 7.92 -6.90
C PRO A 159 8.40 9.22 -6.79
N TYR A 160 8.33 9.91 -5.66
CA TYR A 160 9.16 11.10 -5.43
C TYR A 160 10.65 10.79 -5.39
N ARG A 161 11.03 9.69 -4.75
CA ARG A 161 12.43 9.27 -4.66
C ARG A 161 12.97 8.86 -6.03
N ASP A 162 12.16 8.17 -6.80
CA ASP A 162 12.54 7.68 -8.12
C ASP A 162 12.70 8.87 -9.09
N ALA A 163 11.76 9.82 -9.08
CA ALA A 163 11.87 11.06 -9.86
C ALA A 163 13.10 11.90 -9.50
N LEU A 164 13.44 12.02 -8.21
CA LEU A 164 14.65 12.73 -7.76
C LEU A 164 15.97 12.06 -8.19
N ARG A 165 15.93 10.77 -8.52
CA ARG A 165 17.08 9.98 -8.99
C ARG A 165 17.15 9.86 -10.51
N GLY A 166 16.25 10.49 -11.25
CA GLY A 166 16.16 10.41 -12.70
C GLY A 166 15.75 9.02 -13.21
N VAL A 167 15.06 8.25 -12.38
CA VAL A 167 14.43 6.98 -12.77
C VAL A 167 13.08 7.31 -13.39
N ASP A 168 12.85 6.89 -14.64
CA ASP A 168 11.55 7.02 -15.28
C ASP A 168 10.53 6.16 -14.51
N VAL A 169 9.56 6.81 -13.90
CA VAL A 169 8.42 6.21 -13.19
C VAL A 169 7.22 6.15 -14.15
N ALA A 170 7.37 5.40 -15.24
CA ALA A 170 6.29 5.12 -16.18
C ALA A 170 5.49 3.89 -15.73
#